data_be1cd39971036fbe236e5d5e019541be
#
_entry.id   be1cd39971036fbe236e5d5e019541be
#
_cell.length_a   1.000
_cell.length_b   1.000
_cell.length_c   1.000
_cell.angle_alpha   90.00
_cell.angle_beta   90.00
_cell.angle_gamma   90.00
#
_symmetry.space_group_name_H-M   'P 1'
#
loop_
_entity.id
_entity.type
_entity.pdbx_description
1 polymer ?
#
loop_
_entity_poly.entity_id
_entity_poly.type
_entity_poly.pdbx_seq_one_letter_code
_entity_poly.pdbx_strand_id
1 'polypeptide(L)'
;MMMNLSSVDDLNKRLPRPIKPIQFRGGFYLKMDKNEPYAEDSYDWVKVGNEAVFRRVAPCRRCILPNINPETGERDPENNPLKTLKTYRCFENNPSPVLGIHLGLRQGGKIKRGDVVYVGVQK
;
A
#
# COMPACT_ATOMS: atom_id res chain seq x y z
N MET A 1 7.73 3.21 0.39
CA MET A 1 6.36 2.98 -0.08
C MET A 1 5.47 2.69 1.11
N MET A 2 4.34 3.33 1.18
CA MET A 2 3.38 3.17 2.27
C MET A 2 2.20 2.32 1.82
N MET A 3 1.80 1.36 2.66
CA MET A 3 0.62 0.53 2.45
C MET A 3 -0.44 0.85 3.48
N ASN A 4 -1.69 0.83 3.07
CA ASN A 4 -2.85 0.94 3.95
C ASN A 4 -3.39 -0.47 4.24
N LEU A 5 -3.40 -0.86 5.50
CA LEU A 5 -3.89 -2.20 5.88
C LEU A 5 -5.37 -2.42 5.53
N SER A 6 -6.19 -1.36 5.54
CA SER A 6 -7.58 -1.46 5.09
C SER A 6 -7.68 -1.86 3.62
N SER A 7 -6.73 -1.37 2.80
CA SER A 7 -6.67 -1.73 1.38
C SER A 7 -6.31 -3.20 1.20
N VAL A 8 -5.36 -3.70 1.99
CA VAL A 8 -4.99 -5.12 1.97
C VAL A 8 -6.15 -6.01 2.42
N ASP A 9 -6.88 -5.57 3.45
CA ASP A 9 -8.05 -6.31 3.93
C ASP A 9 -9.15 -6.39 2.86
N ASP A 10 -9.40 -5.29 2.15
CA ASP A 10 -10.38 -5.28 1.06
C ASP A 10 -9.96 -6.21 -0.09
N LEU A 11 -8.68 -6.17 -0.44
CA LEU A 11 -8.13 -7.08 -1.45
C LEU A 11 -8.31 -8.54 -1.02
N ASN A 12 -8.03 -8.86 0.25
CA ASN A 12 -8.15 -10.22 0.76
C ASN A 12 -9.59 -10.75 0.68
N LYS A 13 -10.58 -9.89 0.76
CA LYS A 13 -11.99 -10.28 0.58
C LYS A 13 -12.28 -10.73 -0.86
N ARG A 14 -11.45 -10.32 -1.81
CA ARG A 14 -11.60 -10.64 -3.24
C ARG A 14 -10.73 -11.81 -3.67
N LEU A 15 -9.81 -12.25 -2.80
CA LEU A 15 -8.86 -13.32 -3.10
C LEU A 15 -9.42 -14.67 -2.65
N PRO A 16 -9.14 -15.78 -3.39
CA PRO A 16 -9.51 -17.12 -2.95
C PRO A 16 -8.74 -17.54 -1.70
N ARG A 17 -7.53 -17.02 -1.51
CA ARG A 17 -6.70 -17.25 -0.33
C ARG A 17 -6.14 -15.93 0.16
N PRO A 18 -6.27 -15.63 1.47
CA PRO A 18 -5.71 -14.39 2.00
C PRO A 18 -4.19 -14.39 1.94
N ILE A 19 -3.64 -13.18 1.77
CA ILE A 19 -2.20 -12.97 1.76
C ILE A 19 -1.82 -12.04 2.91
N LYS A 20 -0.56 -12.10 3.33
CA LYS A 20 -0.03 -11.22 4.37
C LYS A 20 0.42 -9.90 3.73
N PRO A 21 0.25 -8.76 4.46
CA PRO A 21 0.69 -7.47 3.94
C PRO A 21 2.16 -7.43 3.50
N ILE A 22 3.02 -8.21 4.14
CA ILE A 22 4.44 -8.25 3.81
C ILE A 22 4.74 -8.69 2.38
N GLN A 23 3.81 -9.38 1.73
CA GLN A 23 3.99 -9.78 0.33
C GLN A 23 4.12 -8.57 -0.60
N PHE A 24 3.61 -7.41 -0.19
CA PHE A 24 3.75 -6.18 -0.94
C PHE A 24 5.05 -5.43 -0.68
N ARG A 25 5.82 -5.87 0.32
CA ARG A 25 7.15 -5.33 0.64
C ARG A 25 7.14 -3.82 0.86
N GLY A 26 6.14 -3.33 1.60
CA GLY A 26 6.02 -1.92 1.96
C GLY A 26 7.08 -1.50 2.97
N GLY A 27 7.47 -0.23 2.91
CA GLY A 27 8.37 0.36 3.88
C GLY A 27 7.71 0.52 5.24
N PHE A 28 6.45 0.91 5.25
CA PHE A 28 5.63 0.89 6.47
C PHE A 28 4.15 0.71 6.11
N TYR A 29 3.39 0.29 7.12
CA TYR A 29 1.99 -0.08 6.97
C TYR A 29 1.15 0.77 7.91
N LEU A 30 0.12 1.42 7.36
CA LEU A 30 -0.78 2.28 8.10
C LEU A 30 -2.01 1.49 8.52
N LYS A 31 -2.31 1.51 9.83
CA LYS A 31 -3.56 0.98 10.37
C LYS A 31 -4.54 2.13 10.56
N MET A 32 -5.72 2.00 9.98
CA MET A 32 -6.77 3.00 10.08
C MET A 32 -7.68 2.72 11.27
N ASP A 33 -8.17 3.78 11.93
CA ASP A 33 -9.19 3.65 12.98
C ASP A 33 -10.51 3.17 12.40
N LYS A 34 -10.83 3.66 11.21
CA LYS A 34 -11.98 3.21 10.44
C LYS A 34 -11.52 2.45 9.22
N ASN A 35 -12.31 1.50 8.77
CA ASN A 35 -11.99 0.75 7.56
C ASN A 35 -12.19 1.66 6.34
N GLU A 36 -11.10 2.20 5.81
CA GLU A 36 -11.11 3.11 4.66
C GLU A 36 -10.14 2.59 3.58
N PRO A 37 -10.52 1.52 2.86
CA PRO A 37 -9.65 0.98 1.82
C PRO A 37 -9.39 2.02 0.71
N TYR A 38 -8.14 2.06 0.26
CA TYR A 38 -7.67 2.94 -0.82
C TYR A 38 -7.73 4.44 -0.51
N ALA A 39 -7.93 4.82 0.75
CA ALA A 39 -7.91 6.22 1.16
C ALA A 39 -6.57 6.88 0.84
N GLU A 40 -5.48 6.11 0.84
CA GLU A 40 -4.14 6.61 0.52
C GLU A 40 -4.02 7.19 -0.88
N ASP A 41 -4.90 6.82 -1.79
CA ASP A 41 -4.90 7.37 -3.15
C ASP A 41 -5.13 8.89 -3.17
N SER A 42 -5.77 9.43 -2.13
CA SER A 42 -6.08 10.86 -2.02
C SER A 42 -5.12 11.63 -1.12
N TYR A 43 -4.16 10.97 -0.49
CA TYR A 43 -3.22 11.65 0.42
C TYR A 43 -2.18 12.44 -0.37
N ASP A 44 -1.95 13.69 0.02
CA ASP A 44 -0.86 14.52 -0.49
C ASP A 44 0.33 14.54 0.46
N TRP A 45 0.05 14.62 1.76
CA TRP A 45 1.05 14.69 2.80
C TRP A 45 0.80 13.61 3.84
N VAL A 46 1.89 13.06 4.36
CA VAL A 46 1.86 12.09 5.45
C VAL A 46 2.90 12.49 6.48
N LYS A 47 2.49 12.67 7.73
CA LYS A 47 3.39 12.92 8.85
C LYS A 47 3.31 11.73 9.80
N VAL A 48 4.45 11.15 10.11
CA VAL A 48 4.55 10.01 11.02
C VAL A 48 5.20 10.48 12.32
N GLY A 49 4.50 10.29 13.43
CA GLY A 49 4.98 10.76 14.72
C GLY A 49 5.04 12.30 14.78
N ASN A 50 6.06 12.83 15.45
CA ASN A 50 6.18 14.26 15.69
C ASN A 50 7.07 14.99 14.68
N GLU A 51 7.88 14.27 13.90
CA GLU A 51 8.93 14.88 13.10
C GLU A 51 8.90 14.54 11.62
N ALA A 52 8.76 13.26 11.28
CA ALA A 52 8.93 12.80 9.89
C ALA A 52 7.77 13.22 9.00
N VAL A 53 8.07 13.96 7.95
CA VAL A 53 7.07 14.46 6.99
C VAL A 53 7.41 13.96 5.59
N PHE A 54 6.40 13.43 4.93
CA PHE A 54 6.51 12.89 3.57
C PHE A 54 5.48 13.54 2.66
N ARG A 55 5.80 13.59 1.40
CA ARG A 55 4.85 13.99 0.37
C ARG A 55 4.63 12.83 -0.60
N ARG A 56 3.39 12.63 -1.03
CA ARG A 56 3.09 11.63 -2.04
C ARG A 56 3.76 12.01 -3.37
N VAL A 57 4.48 11.07 -3.94
CA VAL A 57 5.15 11.25 -5.23
C VAL A 57 4.32 10.65 -6.34
N ALA A 58 3.85 9.41 -6.15
CA ALA A 58 3.12 8.68 -7.17
C ALA A 58 2.38 7.49 -6.56
N PRO A 59 1.30 7.01 -7.21
CA PRO A 59 0.75 5.72 -6.85
C PRO A 59 1.76 4.61 -7.14
N CYS A 60 1.75 3.57 -6.32
CA CYS A 60 2.64 2.42 -6.52
C CYS A 60 2.01 1.43 -7.48
N ARG A 61 2.55 1.32 -8.67
CA ARG A 61 2.12 0.34 -9.67
C ARG A 61 2.78 -0.99 -9.38
N ARG A 62 1.98 -2.05 -9.39
CA ARG A 62 2.43 -3.36 -8.95
C ARG A 62 2.91 -4.25 -10.09
N CYS A 63 3.98 -4.99 -9.82
CA CYS A 63 4.53 -6.02 -10.70
C CYS A 63 4.16 -7.42 -10.15
N ILE A 64 4.81 -8.47 -10.66
CA ILE A 64 4.55 -9.85 -10.22
C ILE A 64 5.15 -10.17 -8.84
N LEU A 65 6.00 -9.32 -8.30
CA LEU A 65 6.73 -9.62 -7.07
C LEU A 65 5.81 -9.98 -5.89
N PRO A 66 4.67 -9.31 -5.66
CA PRO A 66 3.73 -9.71 -4.61
C PRO A 66 3.12 -11.10 -4.80
N ASN A 67 3.19 -11.67 -5.99
CA ASN A 67 2.71 -13.04 -6.25
C ASN A 67 3.66 -14.10 -5.70
N ILE A 68 4.83 -13.69 -5.23
CA ILE A 68 5.87 -14.58 -4.72
C ILE A 68 5.89 -14.46 -3.19
N ASN A 69 5.75 -15.59 -2.51
CA ASN A 69 5.84 -15.63 -1.05
C ASN A 69 7.28 -15.29 -0.63
N PRO A 70 7.50 -14.20 0.15
CA PRO A 70 8.85 -13.80 0.53
C PRO A 70 9.56 -14.78 1.47
N GLU A 71 8.80 -15.64 2.16
CA GLU A 71 9.37 -16.64 3.08
C GLU A 71 9.80 -17.93 2.36
N THR A 72 9.07 -18.35 1.35
CA THR A 72 9.30 -19.62 0.64
C THR A 72 9.87 -19.47 -0.75
N GLY A 73 9.72 -18.28 -1.36
CA GLY A 73 10.09 -18.06 -2.77
C GLY A 73 9.12 -18.68 -3.77
N GLU A 74 8.03 -19.28 -3.32
CA GLU A 74 7.06 -19.90 -4.19
C GLU A 74 6.14 -18.87 -4.84
N ARG A 75 5.90 -19.03 -6.13
CA ARG A 75 4.99 -18.20 -6.90
C ARG A 75 3.57 -18.76 -6.81
N ASP A 76 2.59 -17.86 -6.64
CA ASP A 76 1.18 -18.28 -6.65
C ASP A 76 0.79 -18.85 -8.01
N PRO A 77 0.21 -20.07 -8.05
CA PRO A 77 -0.13 -20.70 -9.32
C PRO A 77 -1.25 -19.98 -10.09
N GLU A 78 -2.05 -19.19 -9.43
CA GLU A 78 -3.14 -18.42 -10.04
C GLU A 78 -2.75 -16.97 -10.35
N ASN A 79 -1.48 -16.61 -10.18
CA ASN A 79 -0.94 -15.26 -10.39
C ASN A 79 -1.62 -14.18 -9.53
N ASN A 80 -2.01 -14.53 -8.32
CA ASN A 80 -2.56 -13.59 -7.35
C ASN A 80 -1.47 -13.10 -6.38
N PRO A 81 -1.59 -11.89 -5.85
CA PRO A 81 -2.75 -10.98 -5.93
C PRO A 81 -2.84 -10.12 -7.19
N LEU A 82 -1.83 -10.16 -8.06
CA LEU A 82 -1.78 -9.27 -9.22
C LEU A 82 -2.99 -9.44 -10.15
N LYS A 83 -3.37 -10.69 -10.43
CA LYS A 83 -4.52 -11.00 -11.27
C LYS A 83 -5.80 -10.34 -10.75
N THR A 84 -6.06 -10.47 -9.45
CA THR A 84 -7.23 -9.88 -8.82
C THR A 84 -7.16 -8.35 -8.83
N LEU A 85 -6.00 -7.77 -8.51
CA LEU A 85 -5.81 -6.32 -8.56
C LEU A 85 -6.10 -5.74 -9.94
N LYS A 86 -5.72 -6.45 -10.99
CA LYS A 86 -5.97 -5.99 -12.37
C LYS A 86 -7.45 -5.86 -12.69
N THR A 87 -8.33 -6.54 -11.98
CA THR A 87 -9.77 -6.48 -12.24
C THR A 87 -10.40 -5.17 -11.80
N TYR A 88 -9.78 -4.41 -10.88
CA TYR A 88 -10.41 -3.19 -10.35
C TYR A 88 -9.45 -2.05 -10.01
N ARG A 89 -8.13 -2.25 -10.12
CA ARG A 89 -7.14 -1.25 -9.73
C ARG A 89 -6.26 -0.76 -10.87
N CYS A 90 -6.66 -0.97 -12.11
CA CYS A 90 -5.96 -0.40 -13.27
C CYS A 90 -6.61 0.92 -13.67
N PHE A 91 -5.80 1.98 -13.77
CA PHE A 91 -6.24 3.33 -14.07
C PHE A 91 -5.43 3.92 -15.23
N GLU A 92 -6.00 4.93 -15.90
CA GLU A 92 -5.29 5.68 -16.94
C GLU A 92 -4.79 4.81 -18.10
N ASN A 93 -5.54 3.75 -18.44
CA ASN A 93 -5.17 2.80 -19.50
C ASN A 93 -3.84 2.08 -19.25
N ASN A 94 -3.37 2.07 -18.00
CA ASN A 94 -2.14 1.38 -17.63
C ASN A 94 -2.47 -0.04 -17.18
N PRO A 95 -1.80 -1.07 -17.74
CA PRO A 95 -2.06 -2.47 -17.39
C PRO A 95 -1.54 -2.85 -16.01
N SER A 96 -0.69 -2.01 -15.38
CA SER A 96 -0.17 -2.28 -14.04
C SER A 96 -1.11 -1.73 -12.98
N PRO A 97 -1.65 -2.57 -12.10
CA PRO A 97 -2.59 -2.12 -11.07
C PRO A 97 -1.89 -1.35 -9.96
N VAL A 98 -2.66 -0.50 -9.28
CA VAL A 98 -2.16 0.37 -8.22
C VAL A 98 -2.56 -0.17 -6.84
N LEU A 99 -1.61 -0.24 -5.93
CA LEU A 99 -1.86 -0.49 -4.52
C LEU A 99 -0.72 0.11 -3.69
N GLY A 100 -1.07 1.03 -2.79
CA GLY A 100 -0.08 1.79 -2.01
C GLY A 100 0.40 3.03 -2.73
N ILE A 101 1.20 3.82 -2.04
CA ILE A 101 1.74 5.07 -2.57
C ILE A 101 3.23 5.19 -2.30
N HIS A 102 3.93 5.81 -3.22
CA HIS A 102 5.33 6.22 -3.04
C HIS A 102 5.37 7.57 -2.35
N LEU A 103 6.19 7.66 -1.31
CA LEU A 103 6.39 8.89 -0.54
C LEU A 103 7.82 9.39 -0.71
N GLY A 104 7.94 10.71 -0.86
CA GLY A 104 9.23 11.39 -0.83
C GLY A 104 9.43 12.05 0.53
N LEU A 105 10.61 11.88 1.12
CA LEU A 105 10.94 12.49 2.41
C LEU A 105 11.09 13.99 2.25
N ARG A 106 10.41 14.76 3.10
CA ARG A 106 10.52 16.24 3.15
C ARG A 106 11.18 16.71 4.42
N GLN A 107 10.90 16.05 5.55
CA GLN A 107 11.54 16.35 6.83
C GLN A 107 11.88 15.03 7.50
N GLY A 108 13.15 14.85 7.85
CA GLY A 108 13.62 13.67 8.54
C GLY A 108 13.19 13.63 9.99
N GLY A 109 13.19 12.45 10.57
CA GLY A 109 12.86 12.24 11.97
C GLY A 109 12.84 10.76 12.30
N LYS A 110 12.82 10.45 13.57
CA LYS A 110 12.71 9.08 14.04
C LYS A 110 11.25 8.66 14.02
N ILE A 111 10.98 7.48 13.50
CA ILE A 111 9.67 6.86 13.54
C ILE A 111 9.76 5.50 14.21
N LYS A 112 8.69 5.12 14.86
CA LYS A 112 8.60 3.80 15.51
C LYS A 112 7.22 3.21 15.29
N ARG A 113 7.14 1.91 15.43
CA ARG A 113 5.88 1.20 15.37
C ARG A 113 4.92 1.73 16.44
N GLY A 114 3.69 2.02 16.03
CA GLY A 114 2.68 2.58 16.93
C GLY A 114 2.57 4.09 16.89
N ASP A 115 3.45 4.78 16.17
CA ASP A 115 3.38 6.22 16.02
C ASP A 115 2.08 6.64 15.33
N VAL A 116 1.53 7.78 15.78
CA VAL A 116 0.35 8.38 15.15
C VAL A 116 0.72 8.92 13.78
N VAL A 117 -0.15 8.69 12.80
CA VAL A 117 0.04 9.18 11.44
C VAL A 117 -1.01 10.23 11.13
N TYR A 118 -0.55 11.38 10.65
CA TYR A 118 -1.40 12.47 10.21
C TYR A 118 -1.35 12.54 8.69
N VAL A 119 -2.50 12.73 8.06
CA VAL A 119 -2.57 12.82 6.60
C VAL A 119 -3.18 14.13 6.17
N GLY A 120 -2.66 14.68 5.08
CA GLY A 120 -3.18 15.89 4.46
C GLY A 120 -3.70 15.57 3.07
N VAL A 121 -4.88 16.09 2.76
CA VAL A 121 -5.53 15.91 1.46
C VAL A 121 -5.72 17.28 0.83
N GLN A 122 -5.37 17.39 -0.43
CA GLN A 122 -5.59 18.64 -1.18
C GLN A 122 -7.09 18.81 -1.44
N LYS A 123 -7.57 20.00 -1.12
CA LYS A 123 -8.97 20.34 -1.37
C LYS A 123 -9.17 20.92 -2.78
#